data_b1676a2779bcd6c72e7b77b88e2d2c6a
#
_entry.id   b1676a2779bcd6c72e7b77b88e2d2c6a
#
_cell.length_a   1.000
_cell.length_b   1.000
_cell.length_c   1.000
_cell.angle_alpha   90.00
_cell.angle_beta   90.00
_cell.angle_gamma   90.00
#
_symmetry.space_group_name_H-M   'P 1'
#
loop_
_entity.id
_entity.type
_entity.pdbx_description
1 polymer ?
#
loop_
_entity_poly.entity_id
_entity_poly.type
_entity_poly.pdbx_seq_one_letter_code
_entity_poly.pdbx_strand_id
1 'polypeptide(L)'
;MADPANLQGIKVLVIDDSNTIRRSAEIFLHQAGCQVLLAEDGFDALAKITDHEPDIIFCDIMMPRLDGYQTCALIKKNPRFCNTPVVMLSSKDGLFDRARGRMVGSDQYLTKPFARERLLQAVADFVVTPVAGTA
;
A
#
# COMPACT_ATOMS: atom_id res chain seq x y z
N MET A 1 -10.75 -10.76 8.64
CA MET A 1 -9.90 -10.76 7.44
C MET A 1 -10.76 -10.86 6.20
N ALA A 2 -10.36 -10.17 5.14
CA ALA A 2 -11.03 -10.24 3.87
C ALA A 2 -10.62 -11.50 3.09
N ASP A 3 -11.46 -11.93 2.14
CA ASP A 3 -11.13 -13.00 1.22
C ASP A 3 -10.21 -12.44 0.12
N PRO A 4 -8.98 -12.95 -0.07
CA PRO A 4 -8.09 -12.45 -1.12
C PRO A 4 -8.67 -12.56 -2.54
N ALA A 5 -9.61 -13.45 -2.77
CA ALA A 5 -10.27 -13.59 -4.07
C ALA A 5 -11.37 -12.55 -4.27
N ASN A 6 -11.79 -11.87 -3.23
CA ASN A 6 -12.89 -10.90 -3.29
C ASN A 6 -12.60 -9.71 -2.39
N LEU A 7 -11.98 -8.69 -2.99
CA LEU A 7 -11.63 -7.44 -2.31
C LEU A 7 -12.48 -6.29 -2.83
N GLN A 8 -13.73 -6.58 -3.15
CA GLN A 8 -14.66 -5.64 -3.79
C GLN A 8 -14.80 -4.35 -2.98
N GLY A 9 -14.57 -3.24 -3.65
CA GLY A 9 -14.76 -1.90 -3.08
C GLY A 9 -13.63 -1.40 -2.19
N ILE A 10 -12.62 -2.22 -1.91
CA ILE A 10 -11.47 -1.78 -1.11
C ILE A 10 -10.65 -0.79 -1.95
N LYS A 11 -10.35 0.36 -1.37
CA LYS A 11 -9.59 1.42 -2.02
C LYS A 11 -8.12 1.27 -1.67
N VAL A 12 -7.29 1.03 -2.69
CA VAL A 12 -5.86 0.76 -2.54
C VAL A 12 -5.06 1.84 -3.25
N LEU A 13 -4.08 2.42 -2.56
CA LEU A 13 -3.12 3.32 -3.18
C LEU A 13 -1.79 2.61 -3.35
N VAL A 14 -1.23 2.64 -4.56
CA VAL A 14 0.09 2.08 -4.86
C VAL A 14 1.03 3.21 -5.24
N ILE A 15 2.09 3.36 -4.46
CA ILE A 15 3.11 4.41 -4.64
C ILE A 15 4.40 3.73 -5.10
N ASP A 16 4.80 3.97 -6.34
CA ASP A 16 6.04 3.42 -6.89
C ASP A 16 6.45 4.27 -8.09
N ASP A 17 7.73 4.57 -8.23
CA ASP A 17 8.24 5.36 -9.36
C ASP A 17 8.35 4.52 -10.65
N SER A 18 8.21 3.20 -10.54
CA SER A 18 8.24 2.28 -11.70
C SER A 18 6.86 2.12 -12.32
N ASN A 19 6.71 2.48 -13.60
CA ASN A 19 5.48 2.25 -14.35
C ASN A 19 5.10 0.77 -14.40
N THR A 20 6.09 -0.11 -14.53
CA THR A 20 5.88 -1.56 -14.61
C THR A 20 5.27 -2.09 -13.33
N ILE A 21 5.79 -1.67 -12.18
CA ILE A 21 5.28 -2.12 -10.87
C ILE A 21 3.87 -1.58 -10.64
N ARG A 22 3.63 -0.28 -10.91
CA ARG A 22 2.29 0.30 -10.75
C ARG A 22 1.28 -0.43 -11.62
N ARG A 23 1.64 -0.72 -12.87
CA ARG A 23 0.74 -1.40 -13.81
C ARG A 23 0.42 -2.82 -13.36
N SER A 24 1.42 -3.57 -12.91
CA SER A 24 1.21 -4.94 -12.41
C SER A 24 0.28 -4.94 -11.21
N ALA A 25 0.52 -4.05 -10.25
CA ALA A 25 -0.32 -3.93 -9.07
C ALA A 25 -1.76 -3.55 -9.44
N GLU A 26 -1.91 -2.59 -10.36
CA GLU A 26 -3.23 -2.16 -10.83
C GLU A 26 -4.02 -3.32 -11.42
N ILE A 27 -3.41 -4.10 -12.30
CA ILE A 27 -4.06 -5.24 -12.93
C ILE A 27 -4.51 -6.25 -11.88
N PHE A 28 -3.62 -6.65 -10.99
CA PHE A 28 -3.91 -7.64 -9.96
C PHE A 28 -5.04 -7.19 -9.03
N LEU A 29 -4.99 -5.94 -8.60
CA LEU A 29 -5.97 -5.39 -7.66
C LEU A 29 -7.33 -5.18 -8.32
N HIS A 30 -7.36 -4.73 -9.57
CA HIS A 30 -8.62 -4.60 -10.31
C HIS A 30 -9.32 -5.96 -10.51
N GLN A 31 -8.54 -7.01 -10.77
CA GLN A 31 -9.09 -8.35 -10.91
C GLN A 31 -9.82 -8.82 -9.64
N ALA A 32 -9.38 -8.35 -8.49
CA ALA A 32 -9.98 -8.69 -7.21
C ALA A 32 -11.12 -7.75 -6.79
N GLY A 33 -11.41 -6.72 -7.59
CA GLY A 33 -12.50 -5.78 -7.33
C GLY A 33 -12.11 -4.51 -6.59
N CYS A 34 -10.83 -4.27 -6.39
CA CYS A 34 -10.36 -3.06 -5.70
C CYS A 34 -10.56 -1.81 -6.56
N GLN A 35 -10.80 -0.68 -5.88
CA GLN A 35 -10.56 0.65 -6.45
C GLN A 35 -9.08 0.95 -6.30
N VAL A 36 -8.40 1.23 -7.42
CA VAL A 36 -6.95 1.44 -7.40
C VAL A 36 -6.60 2.88 -7.70
N LEU A 37 -5.77 3.45 -6.82
CA LEU A 37 -5.17 4.76 -6.99
C LEU A 37 -3.66 4.54 -7.18
N LEU A 38 -3.06 5.30 -8.07
CA LEU A 38 -1.63 5.19 -8.37
C LEU A 38 -0.95 6.53 -8.10
N ALA A 39 0.24 6.47 -7.51
CA ALA A 39 1.08 7.65 -7.30
C ALA A 39 2.51 7.32 -7.70
N GLU A 40 3.18 8.25 -8.34
CA GLU A 40 4.54 8.02 -8.84
C GLU A 40 5.63 8.48 -7.87
N ASP A 41 5.27 9.26 -6.85
CA ASP A 41 6.20 9.73 -5.82
C ASP A 41 5.45 10.02 -4.52
N GLY A 42 6.22 10.35 -3.47
CA GLY A 42 5.66 10.60 -2.15
C GLY A 42 4.77 11.84 -2.08
N PHE A 43 5.08 12.88 -2.84
CA PHE A 43 4.28 14.11 -2.84
C PHE A 43 2.92 13.88 -3.51
N ASP A 44 2.92 13.22 -4.67
CA ASP A 44 1.68 12.83 -5.36
C ASP A 44 0.82 11.94 -4.46
N ALA A 45 1.48 11.02 -3.74
CA ALA A 45 0.81 10.14 -2.79
C ALA A 45 0.11 10.90 -1.68
N LEU A 46 0.78 11.86 -1.05
CA LEU A 46 0.19 12.64 0.04
C LEU A 46 -1.06 13.39 -0.40
N ALA A 47 -1.03 13.95 -1.62
CA ALA A 47 -2.21 14.62 -2.19
C ALA A 47 -3.36 13.62 -2.38
N LYS A 48 -3.09 12.45 -2.94
CA LYS A 48 -4.12 11.44 -3.20
C LYS A 48 -4.68 10.83 -1.92
N ILE A 49 -3.84 10.64 -0.90
CA ILE A 49 -4.29 10.15 0.41
C ILE A 49 -5.29 11.12 1.01
N THR A 50 -4.99 12.41 0.97
CA THR A 50 -5.87 13.44 1.52
C THR A 50 -7.20 13.49 0.78
N ASP A 51 -7.17 13.39 -0.56
CA ASP A 51 -8.37 13.53 -1.39
C ASP A 51 -9.24 12.27 -1.40
N HIS A 52 -8.64 11.10 -1.29
CA HIS A 52 -9.34 9.83 -1.54
C HIS A 52 -9.44 8.90 -0.34
N GLU A 53 -8.64 9.10 0.71
CA GLU A 53 -8.66 8.30 1.93
C GLU A 53 -8.63 6.80 1.67
N PRO A 54 -7.51 6.26 1.14
CA PRO A 54 -7.42 4.84 0.83
C PRO A 54 -7.51 3.97 2.08
N ASP A 55 -7.94 2.73 1.90
CA ASP A 55 -8.05 1.74 2.98
C ASP A 55 -6.71 1.09 3.29
N ILE A 56 -5.81 1.01 2.32
CA ILE A 56 -4.47 0.46 2.47
C ILE A 56 -3.53 1.13 1.46
N ILE A 57 -2.26 1.25 1.84
CA ILE A 57 -1.23 1.92 1.03
C ILE A 57 -0.06 0.97 0.82
N PHE A 58 0.36 0.78 -0.43
CA PHE A 58 1.62 0.13 -0.79
C PHE A 58 2.61 1.21 -1.20
N CYS A 59 3.79 1.22 -0.61
CA CYS A 59 4.75 2.31 -0.78
C CYS A 59 6.15 1.79 -1.08
N ASP A 60 6.67 2.13 -2.25
CA ASP A 60 8.05 1.84 -2.64
C ASP A 60 9.02 2.53 -1.68
N ILE A 61 10.09 1.85 -1.31
CA ILE A 61 11.11 2.39 -0.42
C ILE A 61 12.03 3.36 -1.18
N MET A 62 12.49 2.96 -2.35
CA MET A 62 13.48 3.72 -3.13
C MET A 62 12.81 4.65 -4.11
N MET A 63 12.57 5.89 -3.68
CA MET A 63 12.01 6.93 -4.52
C MET A 63 12.83 8.21 -4.39
N PRO A 64 12.94 9.02 -5.47
CA PRO A 64 13.68 10.27 -5.40
C PRO A 64 12.96 11.30 -4.52
N ARG A 65 13.73 12.19 -3.93
CA ARG A 65 13.31 13.33 -3.10
C ARG A 65 12.68 12.90 -1.77
N LEU A 66 11.59 12.16 -1.80
CA LEU A 66 10.88 11.67 -0.61
C LEU A 66 10.81 10.15 -0.70
N ASP A 67 11.64 9.45 0.07
CA ASP A 67 11.68 7.98 0.03
C ASP A 67 10.46 7.36 0.75
N GLY A 68 10.36 6.04 0.70
CA GLY A 68 9.24 5.34 1.29
C GLY A 68 9.16 5.45 2.80
N TYR A 69 10.30 5.46 3.48
CA TYR A 69 10.32 5.63 4.94
C TYR A 69 9.81 7.02 5.33
N GLN A 70 10.27 8.05 4.63
CA GLN A 70 9.84 9.42 4.88
C GLN A 70 8.35 9.59 4.58
N THR A 71 7.90 9.02 3.48
CA THR A 71 6.47 9.06 3.10
C THR A 71 5.61 8.38 4.15
N CYS A 72 5.99 7.18 4.58
CA CYS A 72 5.29 6.43 5.62
C CYS A 72 5.24 7.22 6.93
N ALA A 73 6.36 7.82 7.34
CA ALA A 73 6.41 8.61 8.57
C ALA A 73 5.42 9.78 8.51
N LEU A 74 5.33 10.47 7.37
CA LEU A 74 4.39 11.57 7.21
C LEU A 74 2.94 11.10 7.28
N ILE A 75 2.62 9.95 6.66
CA ILE A 75 1.28 9.37 6.71
C ILE A 75 0.92 9.04 8.17
N LYS A 76 1.80 8.35 8.87
CA LYS A 76 1.54 7.88 10.23
C LYS A 76 1.50 8.99 11.28
N LYS A 77 2.12 10.13 10.99
CA LYS A 77 2.03 11.31 11.87
C LYS A 77 0.72 12.06 11.75
N ASN A 78 -0.02 11.86 10.67
CA ASN A 78 -1.29 12.53 10.46
C ASN A 78 -2.39 11.78 11.21
N PRO A 79 -3.10 12.42 12.16
CA PRO A 79 -4.15 11.74 12.94
C PRO A 79 -5.26 11.12 12.07
N ARG A 80 -5.52 11.67 10.89
CA ARG A 80 -6.52 11.13 9.95
C ARG A 80 -6.10 9.78 9.36
N PHE A 81 -4.78 9.56 9.21
CA PHE A 81 -4.26 8.42 8.45
C PHE A 81 -3.35 7.51 9.26
N CYS A 82 -3.14 7.81 10.54
CA CYS A 82 -2.22 7.03 11.38
C CYS A 82 -2.62 5.55 11.51
N ASN A 83 -3.89 5.24 11.32
CA ASN A 83 -4.39 3.87 11.39
C ASN A 83 -4.49 3.19 10.02
N THR A 84 -4.20 3.90 8.93
CA THR A 84 -4.21 3.31 7.60
C THR A 84 -3.01 2.38 7.44
N PRO A 85 -3.19 1.11 7.09
CA PRO A 85 -2.07 0.19 6.91
C PRO A 85 -1.14 0.64 5.78
N VAL A 86 0.16 0.57 6.01
CA VAL A 86 1.19 0.87 5.02
C VAL A 86 2.08 -0.35 4.86
N VAL A 87 2.11 -0.90 3.65
CA VAL A 87 2.94 -2.03 3.27
C VAL A 87 4.08 -1.51 2.40
N MET A 88 5.32 -1.72 2.83
CA MET A 88 6.49 -1.25 2.09
C MET A 88 6.82 -2.19 0.95
N LEU A 89 7.19 -1.65 -0.20
CA LEU A 89 7.62 -2.44 -1.37
C LEU A 89 9.14 -2.35 -1.48
N SER A 90 9.81 -3.48 -1.28
CA SER A 90 11.27 -3.56 -1.30
C SER A 90 11.72 -4.31 -2.55
N SER A 91 12.76 -3.81 -3.24
CA SER A 91 13.35 -4.54 -4.36
C SER A 91 14.01 -5.82 -3.85
N LYS A 92 14.12 -6.84 -4.73
CA LYS A 92 14.75 -8.11 -4.40
C LYS A 92 16.17 -7.94 -3.88
N ASP A 93 16.91 -7.00 -4.47
CA ASP A 93 18.27 -6.69 -4.09
C ASP A 93 18.36 -5.55 -3.06
N GLY A 94 17.22 -4.99 -2.70
CA GLY A 94 17.13 -3.92 -1.72
C GLY A 94 17.15 -4.47 -0.31
N LEU A 95 17.79 -3.71 0.58
CA LEU A 95 17.82 -4.06 1.98
C LEU A 95 16.70 -3.32 2.70
N PHE A 96 15.59 -4.03 2.94
CA PHE A 96 14.55 -3.47 3.79
C PHE A 96 15.05 -3.45 5.23
N ASP A 97 15.15 -2.27 5.79
CA ASP A 97 15.52 -2.10 7.18
C ASP A 97 14.27 -2.24 8.05
N ARG A 98 14.12 -3.41 8.66
CA ARG A 98 12.94 -3.72 9.50
C ARG A 98 12.84 -2.79 10.69
N ALA A 99 13.96 -2.43 11.30
CA ALA A 99 13.97 -1.51 12.44
C ALA A 99 13.50 -0.13 12.01
N ARG A 100 14.01 0.38 10.88
CA ARG A 100 13.58 1.66 10.33
C ARG A 100 12.11 1.64 9.92
N GLY A 101 11.67 0.55 9.31
CA GLY A 101 10.26 0.35 8.97
C GLY A 101 9.35 0.44 10.19
N ARG A 102 9.72 -0.21 11.28
CA ARG A 102 8.97 -0.12 12.54
C ARG A 102 8.97 1.29 13.11
N MET A 103 10.11 1.99 13.04
CA MET A 103 10.22 3.36 13.55
C MET A 103 9.29 4.32 12.84
N VAL A 104 9.05 4.14 11.54
CA VAL A 104 8.12 5.00 10.79
C VAL A 104 6.68 4.48 10.82
N GLY A 105 6.44 3.32 11.44
CA GLY A 105 5.10 2.79 11.66
C GLY A 105 4.56 1.93 10.52
N SER A 106 5.43 1.42 9.62
CA SER A 106 4.95 0.52 8.56
C SER A 106 4.45 -0.79 9.15
N ASP A 107 3.46 -1.40 8.51
CA ASP A 107 2.77 -2.57 9.03
C ASP A 107 3.32 -3.88 8.48
N GLN A 108 3.89 -3.85 7.26
CA GLN A 108 4.40 -5.03 6.58
C GLN A 108 5.29 -4.60 5.42
N TYR A 109 5.98 -5.56 4.81
CA TYR A 109 6.69 -5.33 3.55
C TYR A 109 6.49 -6.49 2.57
N LEU A 110 6.60 -6.18 1.29
CA LEU A 110 6.60 -7.16 0.19
C LEU A 110 7.84 -6.95 -0.66
N THR A 111 8.40 -8.05 -1.17
CA THR A 111 9.53 -7.99 -2.10
C THR A 111 9.03 -7.85 -3.53
N LYS A 112 9.63 -6.95 -4.31
CA LYS A 112 9.36 -6.79 -5.73
C LYS A 112 10.33 -7.65 -6.55
N PRO A 113 9.90 -8.26 -7.64
CA PRO A 113 8.53 -8.34 -8.11
C PRO A 113 7.70 -9.28 -7.22
N PHE A 114 6.45 -8.91 -6.98
CA PHE A 114 5.54 -9.69 -6.15
C PHE A 114 4.61 -10.54 -7.02
N ALA A 115 4.23 -11.70 -6.49
CA ALA A 115 3.19 -12.50 -7.09
C ALA A 115 1.82 -11.88 -6.78
N ARG A 116 0.87 -12.09 -7.68
CA ARG A 116 -0.51 -11.63 -7.51
C ARG A 116 -1.08 -12.04 -6.16
N GLU A 117 -0.91 -13.32 -5.80
CA GLU A 117 -1.45 -13.89 -4.56
C GLU A 117 -0.88 -13.22 -3.33
N ARG A 118 0.39 -12.86 -3.36
CA ARG A 118 1.04 -12.18 -2.24
C ARG A 118 0.51 -10.76 -2.04
N LEU A 119 0.29 -10.05 -3.14
CA LEU A 119 -0.27 -8.70 -3.10
C LEU A 119 -1.70 -8.72 -2.55
N LEU A 120 -2.54 -9.62 -3.07
CA LEU A 120 -3.92 -9.73 -2.65
C LEU A 120 -4.03 -10.20 -1.19
N GLN A 121 -3.15 -11.10 -0.76
CA GLN A 121 -3.12 -11.56 0.63
C GLN A 121 -2.76 -10.42 1.58
N ALA A 122 -1.83 -9.55 1.21
CA ALA A 122 -1.47 -8.39 2.02
C ALA A 122 -2.67 -7.47 2.23
N VAL A 123 -3.46 -7.23 1.19
CA VAL A 123 -4.69 -6.45 1.35
C VAL A 123 -5.66 -7.15 2.29
N ALA A 124 -5.87 -8.45 2.10
CA ALA A 124 -6.81 -9.23 2.92
C ALA A 124 -6.40 -9.27 4.39
N ASP A 125 -5.09 -9.29 4.67
CA ASP A 125 -4.58 -9.36 6.03
C ASP A 125 -4.80 -8.08 6.83
N PHE A 126 -4.80 -6.94 6.15
CA PHE A 126 -4.82 -5.63 6.82
C PHE A 126 -6.12 -4.85 6.66
N VAL A 127 -6.98 -5.29 5.76
CA VAL A 127 -8.25 -4.59 5.52
C VAL A 127 -9.41 -5.52 5.85
N VAL A 128 -10.29 -5.03 6.72
CA VAL A 128 -11.53 -5.75 7.03
C VAL A 128 -12.61 -5.22 6.11
N THR A 129 -13.10 -6.08 5.21
CA THR A 129 -14.24 -5.69 4.37
C THR A 129 -15.51 -5.76 5.21
N PRO A 130 -16.43 -4.77 5.07
CA PRO A 130 -17.74 -4.89 5.70
C PRO A 130 -18.44 -6.09 5.08
N VAL A 131 -18.79 -7.06 5.92
CA VAL A 131 -19.61 -8.19 5.49
C VAL A 131 -21.05 -7.85 5.84
N ALA A 132 -21.96 -8.03 4.88
CA ALA A 132 -23.36 -7.78 5.11
C ALA A 132 -23.84 -8.64 6.30
N GLY A 133 -24.45 -7.99 7.28
CA GLY A 133 -24.95 -8.66 8.48
C GLY A 133 -23.90 -8.80 9.58
N THR A 134 -22.70 -8.34 9.41
CA THR A 134 -21.72 -8.27 10.48
C THR A 134 -21.74 -6.87 11.07
N ALA A 135 -22.13 -6.82 12.29
CA ALA A 135 -22.16 -5.55 12.99
C ALA A 135 -20.76 -5.13 13.41
#